data_ba2a83a152f9bdff0c498086ce053f2b
#
_entry.id   ba2a83a152f9bdff0c498086ce053f2b
#
_cell.length_a   1.000
_cell.length_b   1.000
_cell.length_c   1.000
_cell.angle_alpha   90.00
_cell.angle_beta   90.00
_cell.angle_gamma   90.00
#
_symmetry.space_group_name_H-M   'P 1'
#
loop_
_entity.id
_entity.type
_entity.pdbx_description
1 polymer ?
#
loop_
_entity_poly.entity_id
_entity_poly.type
_entity_poly.pdbx_seq_one_letter_code
_entity_poly.pdbx_strand_id
1 'polypeptide(L)'
;MAYFKKTYDMGDVIDYEYSFNGNYGAKGEKRAPRVKATPEQIAKQNHTNKVKRVRRLIILNFHPWDLWLTLKYPRGTRMTSKEVLKDVQDWTGKLRSRYRKAGEELKWIRRIEIGKYGGIHVHILINRPRSIKDIDLVCKELWGRAGINFQSLREEGGYEQLAEYICKKAKDDETEGQLSFLPEEDRKRCLSYKTSKNLVRPEDVFNKDCEKKYSHWTMRRLIEEGPKPKEGYYIDKNSIRTGINKYTGKSYYQYTEIKLNNRWETAEKEDCG
;
A
#
# COMPACT_ATOMS: atom_id res chain seq x y z
N MET A 1 21.53 17.74 -16.67
CA MET A 1 20.94 16.94 -15.58
C MET A 1 20.31 15.72 -16.17
N ALA A 2 20.62 14.53 -15.64
CA ALA A 2 20.10 13.30 -16.21
C ALA A 2 19.04 12.63 -15.32
N TYR A 3 19.10 12.82 -14.00
CA TYR A 3 18.24 12.13 -13.05
C TYR A 3 17.57 13.08 -12.06
N PHE A 4 16.47 12.63 -11.49
CA PHE A 4 15.84 13.24 -10.33
C PHE A 4 15.67 12.20 -9.21
N LYS A 5 15.66 12.70 -7.99
CA LYS A 5 15.35 11.93 -6.79
C LYS A 5 13.92 12.25 -6.34
N LYS A 6 13.11 11.22 -6.16
CA LYS A 6 11.83 11.30 -5.46
C LYS A 6 12.01 10.79 -4.06
N THR A 7 11.55 11.54 -3.09
CA THR A 7 11.57 11.18 -1.68
C THR A 7 10.14 11.16 -1.15
N TYR A 8 9.80 10.11 -0.43
CA TYR A 8 8.56 10.02 0.33
C TYR A 8 8.95 9.84 1.80
N ASP A 9 8.89 10.95 2.54
CA ASP A 9 9.19 10.94 3.98
C ASP A 9 7.94 10.61 4.76
N MET A 10 7.90 9.41 5.34
CA MET A 10 6.77 8.87 6.09
C MET A 10 7.09 8.77 7.59
N GLY A 11 8.05 9.57 8.07
CA GLY A 11 8.51 9.57 9.44
C GLY A 11 9.57 8.50 9.69
N ASP A 12 9.18 7.36 10.26
CA ASP A 12 10.12 6.27 10.56
C ASP A 12 10.59 5.51 9.31
N VAL A 13 9.94 5.72 8.18
CA VAL A 13 10.27 5.08 6.89
C VAL A 13 10.41 6.14 5.82
N ILE A 14 11.49 6.11 5.05
CA ILE A 14 11.72 7.03 3.93
C ILE A 14 12.00 6.21 2.66
N ASP A 15 11.17 6.40 1.64
CA ASP A 15 11.39 5.80 0.32
C ASP A 15 12.12 6.77 -0.60
N TYR A 16 13.14 6.26 -1.27
CA TYR A 16 13.90 6.99 -2.28
C TYR A 16 13.79 6.32 -3.65
N GLU A 17 13.51 7.12 -4.68
CA GLU A 17 13.45 6.66 -6.06
C GLU A 17 14.27 7.60 -6.96
N TYR A 18 15.36 7.08 -7.53
CA TYR A 18 16.15 7.76 -8.54
C TYR A 18 15.76 7.26 -9.92
N SER A 19 15.42 8.17 -10.80
CA SER A 19 15.03 7.84 -12.17
C SER A 19 15.43 8.94 -13.15
N PHE A 20 15.62 8.54 -14.42
CA PHE A 20 15.99 9.46 -15.48
C PHE A 20 14.88 10.48 -15.73
N ASN A 21 15.24 11.74 -15.88
CA ASN A 21 14.26 12.85 -16.00
C ASN A 21 13.63 13.02 -17.39
N GLY A 22 14.02 12.17 -18.35
CA GLY A 22 13.48 12.21 -19.71
C GLY A 22 14.10 13.23 -20.66
N ASN A 23 15.01 14.06 -20.18
CA ASN A 23 15.75 14.97 -21.03
C ASN A 23 16.93 14.25 -21.68
N TYR A 24 16.81 13.99 -22.96
CA TYR A 24 17.82 13.31 -23.77
C TYR A 24 18.70 14.32 -24.49
N GLY A 25 19.98 13.98 -24.57
CA GLY A 25 20.89 14.55 -25.52
C GLY A 25 21.45 15.93 -25.18
N ALA A 26 22.59 16.21 -25.79
CA ALA A 26 23.08 17.57 -25.94
C ALA A 26 22.19 18.35 -26.94
N LYS A 27 22.31 19.67 -26.91
CA LYS A 27 21.57 20.53 -27.86
C LYS A 27 21.87 20.09 -29.28
N GLY A 28 20.86 19.64 -30.04
CA GLY A 28 21.02 19.15 -31.42
C GLY A 28 21.03 17.63 -31.61
N GLU A 29 21.05 16.80 -30.57
CA GLU A 29 20.92 15.35 -30.72
C GLU A 29 19.49 14.94 -31.11
N LYS A 30 19.37 14.12 -32.15
CA LYS A 30 18.09 13.51 -32.53
C LYS A 30 17.70 12.46 -31.50
N ARG A 31 16.45 12.50 -31.04
CA ARG A 31 15.90 11.47 -30.17
C ARG A 31 15.83 10.14 -30.92
N ALA A 32 16.32 9.06 -30.29
CA ALA A 32 16.06 7.72 -30.79
C ALA A 32 14.54 7.45 -30.84
N PRO A 33 14.06 6.61 -31.79
CA PRO A 33 12.66 6.24 -31.85
C PRO A 33 12.18 5.68 -30.50
N ARG A 34 11.04 6.15 -30.00
CA ARG A 34 10.48 5.70 -28.73
C ARG A 34 9.89 4.30 -28.91
N VAL A 35 10.46 3.32 -28.23
CA VAL A 35 9.85 1.99 -28.14
C VAL A 35 8.57 2.10 -27.33
N LYS A 36 7.42 1.73 -27.92
CA LYS A 36 6.14 1.68 -27.23
C LYS A 36 6.09 0.45 -26.32
N ALA A 37 5.65 0.66 -25.06
CA ALA A 37 5.42 -0.46 -24.15
C ALA A 37 4.21 -1.28 -24.59
N THR A 38 4.28 -2.61 -24.42
CA THR A 38 3.12 -3.47 -24.65
C THR A 38 2.05 -3.26 -23.56
N PRO A 39 0.78 -3.60 -23.83
CA PRO A 39 -0.30 -3.51 -22.82
C PRO A 39 0.04 -4.27 -21.54
N GLU A 40 0.66 -5.44 -21.63
CA GLU A 40 1.07 -6.27 -20.48
C GLU A 40 2.16 -5.58 -19.66
N GLN A 41 3.13 -4.95 -20.31
CA GLN A 41 4.19 -4.19 -19.64
C GLN A 41 3.62 -2.98 -18.92
N ILE A 42 2.68 -2.27 -19.56
CA ILE A 42 1.95 -1.16 -18.93
C ILE A 42 1.14 -1.65 -17.73
N ALA A 43 0.43 -2.77 -17.86
CA ALA A 43 -0.35 -3.37 -16.78
C ALA A 43 0.52 -3.79 -15.60
N LYS A 44 1.70 -4.39 -15.87
CA LYS A 44 2.67 -4.76 -14.83
C LYS A 44 3.21 -3.53 -14.10
N GLN A 45 3.58 -2.47 -14.84
CA GLN A 45 4.07 -1.22 -14.25
C GLN A 45 3.00 -0.54 -13.40
N ASN A 46 1.76 -0.49 -13.91
CA ASN A 46 0.62 0.07 -13.17
C ASN A 46 0.34 -0.71 -11.88
N HIS A 47 0.44 -2.04 -11.92
CA HIS A 47 0.30 -2.88 -10.73
C HIS A 47 1.39 -2.58 -9.71
N THR A 48 2.66 -2.55 -10.12
CA THR A 48 3.79 -2.19 -9.23
C THR A 48 3.60 -0.81 -8.59
N ASN A 49 3.20 0.19 -9.37
CA ASN A 49 2.95 1.53 -8.85
C ASN A 49 1.78 1.55 -7.84
N LYS A 50 0.74 0.76 -8.10
CA LYS A 50 -0.42 0.59 -7.22
C LYS A 50 -0.01 -0.05 -5.88
N VAL A 51 0.81 -1.09 -5.90
CA VAL A 51 1.34 -1.76 -4.70
C VAL A 51 2.17 -0.79 -3.86
N LYS A 52 3.11 -0.07 -4.48
CA LYS A 52 3.90 0.95 -3.80
C LYS A 52 3.03 2.02 -3.13
N ARG A 53 2.00 2.48 -3.83
CA ARG A 53 1.07 3.47 -3.29
C ARG A 53 0.31 2.94 -2.08
N VAL A 54 -0.20 1.71 -2.14
CA VAL A 54 -0.91 1.08 -1.01
C VAL A 54 0.02 0.84 0.16
N ARG A 55 1.26 0.37 -0.08
CA ARG A 55 2.28 0.23 0.95
C ARG A 55 2.52 1.55 1.70
N ARG A 56 2.73 2.65 0.95
CA ARG A 56 2.91 3.99 1.54
C ARG A 56 1.68 4.47 2.30
N LEU A 57 0.47 4.18 1.80
CA LEU A 57 -0.78 4.49 2.53
C LEU A 57 -0.85 3.74 3.86
N ILE A 58 -0.41 2.48 3.92
CA ILE A 58 -0.38 1.71 5.15
C ILE A 58 0.62 2.36 6.13
N ILE A 59 1.84 2.61 5.70
CA ILE A 59 2.90 3.20 6.55
C ILE A 59 2.48 4.56 7.11
N LEU A 60 1.84 5.41 6.31
CA LEU A 60 1.44 6.77 6.70
C LEU A 60 0.27 6.81 7.70
N ASN A 61 -0.55 5.78 7.75
CA ASN A 61 -1.85 5.87 8.44
C ASN A 61 -2.10 4.80 9.47
N PHE A 62 -1.28 3.74 9.50
CA PHE A 62 -1.50 2.59 10.38
C PHE A 62 -0.22 2.27 11.14
N HIS A 63 -0.40 1.76 12.35
CA HIS A 63 0.67 1.38 13.25
C HIS A 63 0.73 -0.14 13.42
N PRO A 64 1.86 -0.71 13.86
CA PRO A 64 1.88 -2.08 14.38
C PRO A 64 0.76 -2.26 15.41
N TRP A 65 0.11 -3.43 15.40
CA TRP A 65 -1.06 -3.77 16.23
C TRP A 65 -2.41 -3.21 15.78
N ASP A 66 -2.48 -2.36 14.74
CA ASP A 66 -3.75 -2.08 14.07
C ASP A 66 -4.36 -3.37 13.52
N LEU A 67 -5.65 -3.34 13.21
CA LEU A 67 -6.41 -4.55 12.97
C LEU A 67 -6.59 -4.84 11.47
N TRP A 68 -6.11 -6.00 11.05
CA TRP A 68 -6.45 -6.61 9.78
C TRP A 68 -7.59 -7.62 9.98
N LEU A 69 -8.77 -7.30 9.48
CA LEU A 69 -10.00 -8.06 9.68
C LEU A 69 -10.41 -8.79 8.40
N THR A 70 -10.97 -9.99 8.58
CA THR A 70 -11.70 -10.69 7.52
C THR A 70 -13.15 -10.88 7.95
N LEU A 71 -14.06 -10.08 7.40
CA LEU A 71 -15.49 -10.21 7.62
C LEU A 71 -16.02 -11.33 6.74
N LYS A 72 -16.69 -12.30 7.34
CA LYS A 72 -17.21 -13.50 6.66
C LYS A 72 -18.72 -13.46 6.61
N TYR A 73 -19.27 -14.11 5.60
CA TYR A 73 -20.69 -14.43 5.48
C TYR A 73 -20.96 -15.90 5.85
N PRO A 74 -22.18 -16.26 6.23
CA PRO A 74 -22.53 -17.66 6.45
C PRO A 74 -22.26 -18.51 5.20
N ARG A 75 -21.94 -19.79 5.41
CA ARG A 75 -21.73 -20.72 4.28
C ARG A 75 -22.97 -20.80 3.40
N GLY A 76 -22.73 -20.85 2.09
CA GLY A 76 -23.82 -20.94 1.10
C GLY A 76 -24.53 -19.60 0.81
N THR A 77 -24.17 -18.52 1.51
CA THR A 77 -24.72 -17.19 1.21
C THR A 77 -24.22 -16.73 -0.15
N ARG A 78 -25.14 -16.42 -1.04
CA ARG A 78 -24.88 -15.79 -2.33
C ARG A 78 -25.44 -14.38 -2.30
N MET A 79 -24.58 -13.40 -2.55
CA MET A 79 -24.96 -12.00 -2.51
C MET A 79 -24.46 -11.29 -3.76
N THR A 80 -25.21 -10.30 -4.18
CA THR A 80 -24.77 -9.37 -5.21
C THR A 80 -23.69 -8.44 -4.65
N SER A 81 -22.87 -7.89 -5.53
CA SER A 81 -21.86 -6.88 -5.13
C SER A 81 -22.49 -5.65 -4.48
N LYS A 82 -23.72 -5.27 -4.88
CA LYS A 82 -24.47 -4.16 -4.28
C LYS A 82 -24.84 -4.44 -2.82
N GLU A 83 -25.31 -5.63 -2.51
CA GLU A 83 -25.65 -6.04 -1.13
C GLU A 83 -24.41 -6.06 -0.25
N VAL A 84 -23.32 -6.67 -0.73
CA VAL A 84 -22.04 -6.69 0.00
C VAL A 84 -21.53 -5.28 0.27
N LEU A 85 -21.59 -4.41 -0.74
CA LEU A 85 -21.15 -3.00 -0.59
C LEU A 85 -22.01 -2.26 0.43
N LYS A 86 -23.34 -2.47 0.41
CA LYS A 86 -24.26 -1.90 1.40
C LYS A 86 -23.93 -2.37 2.80
N ASP A 87 -23.78 -3.68 3.00
CA ASP A 87 -23.43 -4.24 4.31
C ASP A 87 -22.12 -3.67 4.88
N VAL A 88 -21.10 -3.55 4.04
CA VAL A 88 -19.83 -2.98 4.45
C VAL A 88 -19.95 -1.48 4.73
N GLN A 89 -20.75 -0.74 3.97
CA GLN A 89 -21.02 0.67 4.22
C GLN A 89 -21.78 0.86 5.54
N ASP A 90 -22.80 0.05 5.81
CA ASP A 90 -23.59 0.10 7.05
C ASP A 90 -22.69 -0.24 8.25
N TRP A 91 -21.87 -1.30 8.15
CA TRP A 91 -20.92 -1.66 9.20
C TRP A 91 -19.90 -0.57 9.46
N THR A 92 -19.24 -0.07 8.42
CA THR A 92 -18.24 1.02 8.56
C THR A 92 -18.87 2.32 9.06
N GLY A 93 -20.13 2.58 8.70
CA GLY A 93 -20.90 3.74 9.20
C GLY A 93 -21.16 3.65 10.71
N LYS A 94 -21.64 2.49 11.17
CA LYS A 94 -21.85 2.22 12.59
C LYS A 94 -20.53 2.29 13.37
N LEU A 95 -19.48 1.67 12.85
CA LEU A 95 -18.16 1.68 13.47
C LEU A 95 -17.60 3.11 13.57
N ARG A 96 -17.71 3.91 12.50
CA ARG A 96 -17.31 5.33 12.51
C ARG A 96 -18.06 6.12 13.58
N SER A 97 -19.34 5.81 13.80
CA SER A 97 -20.13 6.45 14.86
C SER A 97 -19.58 6.13 16.26
N ARG A 98 -19.14 4.87 16.48
CA ARG A 98 -18.49 4.47 17.75
C ARG A 98 -17.17 5.21 17.97
N TYR A 99 -16.31 5.27 16.93
CA TYR A 99 -15.04 6.03 16.99
C TYR A 99 -15.28 7.51 17.30
N ARG A 100 -16.22 8.15 16.62
CA ARG A 100 -16.55 9.56 16.84
C ARG A 100 -17.04 9.83 18.26
N LYS A 101 -17.87 8.94 18.84
CA LYS A 101 -18.32 9.04 20.23
C LYS A 101 -17.16 8.92 21.22
N ALA A 102 -16.10 8.21 20.86
CA ALA A 102 -14.87 8.06 21.64
C ALA A 102 -13.84 9.18 21.35
N GLY A 103 -14.17 10.19 20.55
CA GLY A 103 -13.28 11.30 20.20
C GLY A 103 -12.19 10.92 19.19
N GLU A 104 -12.35 9.81 18.46
CA GLU A 104 -11.37 9.31 17.51
C GLU A 104 -11.92 9.21 16.09
N GLU A 105 -11.03 9.11 15.12
CA GLU A 105 -11.37 8.93 13.70
C GLU A 105 -11.09 7.51 13.21
N LEU A 106 -12.08 6.91 12.56
CA LEU A 106 -11.90 5.62 11.87
C LEU A 106 -11.17 5.83 10.55
N LYS A 107 -10.01 5.21 10.43
CA LYS A 107 -9.25 5.04 9.19
C LYS A 107 -9.39 3.61 8.69
N TRP A 108 -9.52 3.41 7.38
CA TRP A 108 -9.61 2.05 6.83
C TRP A 108 -9.13 1.94 5.38
N ILE A 109 -8.63 0.75 5.04
CA ILE A 109 -8.38 0.26 3.68
C ILE A 109 -9.08 -1.08 3.55
N ARG A 110 -9.93 -1.27 2.53
CA ARG A 110 -10.65 -2.52 2.33
C ARG A 110 -10.51 -3.09 0.94
N ARG A 111 -10.65 -4.42 0.85
CA ARG A 111 -10.80 -5.20 -0.37
C ARG A 111 -11.90 -6.23 -0.19
N ILE A 112 -12.71 -6.43 -1.22
CA ILE A 112 -13.66 -7.54 -1.27
C ILE A 112 -13.04 -8.64 -2.12
N GLU A 113 -13.11 -9.87 -1.66
CA GLU A 113 -12.62 -11.06 -2.34
C GLU A 113 -13.76 -12.07 -2.47
N ILE A 114 -13.85 -12.69 -3.64
CA ILE A 114 -14.75 -13.80 -3.88
C ILE A 114 -13.88 -15.05 -3.98
N GLY A 115 -14.06 -15.97 -3.05
CA GLY A 115 -13.29 -17.22 -3.00
C GLY A 115 -13.71 -18.21 -4.08
N LYS A 116 -12.88 -19.23 -4.29
CA LYS A 116 -13.06 -20.29 -5.32
C LYS A 116 -14.45 -20.91 -5.36
N TYR A 117 -15.12 -21.01 -4.23
CA TYR A 117 -16.48 -21.62 -4.11
C TYR A 117 -17.58 -20.57 -3.97
N GLY A 118 -17.36 -19.33 -4.40
CA GLY A 118 -18.33 -18.24 -4.34
C GLY A 118 -18.51 -17.61 -2.96
N GLY A 119 -17.73 -18.03 -1.95
CA GLY A 119 -17.75 -17.41 -0.63
C GLY A 119 -17.19 -16.00 -0.68
N ILE A 120 -17.91 -15.04 -0.13
CA ILE A 120 -17.49 -13.64 -0.11
C ILE A 120 -16.77 -13.32 1.19
N HIS A 121 -15.60 -12.70 1.08
CA HIS A 121 -14.83 -12.20 2.21
C HIS A 121 -14.56 -10.71 2.02
N VAL A 122 -14.68 -9.95 3.09
CA VAL A 122 -14.28 -8.54 3.09
C VAL A 122 -13.05 -8.40 3.97
N HIS A 123 -11.93 -8.12 3.35
CA HIS A 123 -10.68 -7.83 4.05
C HIS A 123 -10.63 -6.33 4.30
N ILE A 124 -10.42 -5.94 5.55
CA ILE A 124 -10.36 -4.54 5.93
C ILE A 124 -9.28 -4.30 6.99
N LEU A 125 -8.43 -3.33 6.73
CA LEU A 125 -7.48 -2.78 7.68
C LEU A 125 -8.15 -1.58 8.36
N ILE A 126 -8.16 -1.55 9.68
CA ILE A 126 -8.64 -0.43 10.49
C ILE A 126 -7.61 -0.05 11.54
N ASN A 127 -7.53 1.24 11.88
CA ASN A 127 -6.75 1.67 13.02
C ASN A 127 -7.40 1.19 14.34
N ARG A 128 -6.58 0.77 15.31
CA ARG A 128 -7.06 0.42 16.64
C ARG A 128 -7.27 1.70 17.45
N PRO A 129 -8.50 1.96 17.97
CA PRO A 129 -8.74 3.12 18.81
C PRO A 129 -8.12 2.92 20.19
N ARG A 130 -7.63 3.99 20.79
CA ARG A 130 -7.08 3.96 22.17
C ARG A 130 -8.19 3.97 23.23
N SER A 131 -9.29 4.67 22.93
CA SER A 131 -10.40 4.89 23.86
C SER A 131 -11.42 3.76 23.92
N ILE A 132 -11.36 2.79 23.00
CA ILE A 132 -12.28 1.64 22.94
C ILE A 132 -11.48 0.36 23.22
N LYS A 133 -11.51 -0.10 24.48
CA LYS A 133 -10.73 -1.27 24.91
C LYS A 133 -11.10 -2.54 24.14
N ASP A 134 -12.40 -2.80 23.96
CA ASP A 134 -12.91 -4.05 23.38
C ASP A 134 -13.35 -3.88 21.93
N ILE A 135 -12.53 -3.21 21.11
CA ILE A 135 -12.86 -2.92 19.71
C ILE A 135 -13.17 -4.20 18.90
N ASP A 136 -12.55 -5.31 19.24
CA ASP A 136 -12.75 -6.60 18.58
C ASP A 136 -14.19 -7.10 18.81
N LEU A 137 -14.71 -6.95 20.04
CA LEU A 137 -16.10 -7.28 20.38
C LEU A 137 -17.08 -6.34 19.68
N VAL A 138 -16.78 -5.03 19.68
CA VAL A 138 -17.60 -4.03 18.97
C VAL A 138 -17.67 -4.35 17.48
N CYS A 139 -16.55 -4.68 16.84
CA CYS A 139 -16.54 -5.07 15.45
C CYS A 139 -17.41 -6.29 15.17
N LYS A 140 -17.35 -7.30 16.05
CA LYS A 140 -18.12 -8.55 15.93
C LYS A 140 -19.62 -8.30 16.13
N GLU A 141 -20.00 -7.54 17.15
CA GLU A 141 -21.40 -7.15 17.42
C GLU A 141 -22.01 -6.41 16.23
N LEU A 142 -21.29 -5.39 15.74
CA LEU A 142 -21.77 -4.58 14.63
C LEU A 142 -21.87 -5.36 13.30
N TRP A 143 -21.01 -6.38 13.10
CA TRP A 143 -21.09 -7.22 11.91
C TRP A 143 -22.31 -8.13 11.92
N GLY A 144 -22.56 -8.84 13.02
CA GLY A 144 -23.78 -9.59 13.31
C GLY A 144 -24.20 -10.68 12.30
N ARG A 145 -23.33 -11.07 11.33
CA ARG A 145 -23.66 -12.00 10.25
C ARG A 145 -23.02 -13.36 10.44
N ALA A 146 -21.68 -13.38 10.41
CA ALA A 146 -20.87 -14.56 10.66
C ALA A 146 -19.59 -14.16 11.40
N GLY A 147 -18.63 -15.07 11.50
CA GLY A 147 -17.37 -14.81 12.20
C GLY A 147 -16.53 -13.71 11.55
N ILE A 148 -15.78 -13.01 12.38
CA ILE A 148 -14.67 -12.14 11.96
C ILE A 148 -13.38 -12.85 12.35
N ASN A 149 -12.41 -12.88 11.42
CA ASN A 149 -11.05 -13.25 11.74
C ASN A 149 -10.25 -11.96 12.00
N PHE A 150 -9.55 -11.94 13.14
CA PHE A 150 -8.75 -10.78 13.57
C PHE A 150 -7.27 -11.15 13.48
N GLN A 151 -6.49 -10.25 12.91
CA GLN A 151 -5.04 -10.33 12.88
C GLN A 151 -4.49 -8.95 13.23
N SER A 152 -3.51 -8.89 14.10
CA SER A 152 -2.78 -7.65 14.34
C SER A 152 -1.88 -7.34 13.16
N LEU A 153 -1.81 -6.07 12.79
CA LEU A 153 -0.88 -5.61 11.78
C LEU A 153 0.56 -5.81 12.30
N ARG A 154 1.37 -6.54 11.55
CA ARG A 154 2.77 -6.77 11.87
C ARG A 154 3.64 -6.05 10.86
N GLU A 155 4.71 -5.44 11.34
CA GLU A 155 5.63 -4.63 10.53
C GLU A 155 6.59 -5.46 9.65
N GLU A 156 6.56 -6.77 9.77
CA GLU A 156 7.43 -7.69 9.04
C GLU A 156 7.38 -7.44 7.52
N GLY A 157 8.54 -7.19 6.90
CA GLY A 157 8.65 -6.95 5.47
C GLY A 157 8.13 -5.59 4.99
N GLY A 158 7.98 -4.59 5.89
CA GLY A 158 7.60 -3.22 5.51
C GLY A 158 6.26 -3.12 4.79
N TYR A 159 5.33 -4.01 5.10
CA TYR A 159 3.97 -4.09 4.53
C TYR A 159 3.89 -4.37 3.01
N GLU A 160 4.99 -4.77 2.35
CA GLU A 160 4.98 -5.04 0.91
C GLU A 160 4.05 -6.19 0.57
N GLN A 161 4.10 -7.29 1.35
CA GLN A 161 3.24 -8.46 1.14
C GLN A 161 1.75 -8.13 1.35
N LEU A 162 1.42 -7.35 2.38
CA LEU A 162 0.04 -6.91 2.61
C LEU A 162 -0.45 -5.99 1.49
N ALA A 163 0.39 -5.07 1.03
CA ALA A 163 0.04 -4.19 -0.08
C ALA A 163 -0.16 -4.97 -1.39
N GLU A 164 0.68 -5.98 -1.66
CA GLU A 164 0.52 -6.88 -2.80
C GLU A 164 -0.79 -7.65 -2.70
N TYR A 165 -1.10 -8.21 -1.52
CA TYR A 165 -2.37 -8.89 -1.28
C TYR A 165 -3.58 -7.97 -1.52
N ILE A 166 -3.56 -6.74 -1.00
CA ILE A 166 -4.63 -5.76 -1.22
C ILE A 166 -4.78 -5.41 -2.70
N CYS A 167 -3.67 -5.36 -3.45
CA CYS A 167 -3.64 -5.01 -4.87
C CYS A 167 -3.80 -6.19 -5.83
N LYS A 168 -3.72 -7.43 -5.32
CA LYS A 168 -3.78 -8.66 -6.12
C LYS A 168 -4.94 -8.59 -7.11
N LYS A 169 -4.65 -8.89 -8.37
CA LYS A 169 -5.70 -9.10 -9.37
C LYS A 169 -6.42 -10.41 -9.06
N ALA A 170 -7.69 -10.50 -9.38
CA ALA A 170 -8.34 -11.81 -9.47
C ALA A 170 -7.51 -12.66 -10.45
N LYS A 171 -7.18 -13.88 -10.06
CA LYS A 171 -6.53 -14.81 -11.00
C LYS A 171 -7.55 -15.13 -12.09
N ASP A 172 -7.12 -14.92 -13.32
CA ASP A 172 -7.99 -14.97 -14.49
C ASP A 172 -8.67 -16.33 -14.65
N ASP A 173 -8.04 -17.46 -14.26
CA ASP A 173 -8.56 -18.81 -14.49
C ASP A 173 -9.58 -19.34 -13.46
N GLU A 174 -9.49 -18.93 -12.19
CA GLU A 174 -10.38 -19.44 -11.13
C GLU A 174 -11.54 -18.49 -10.82
N THR A 175 -11.36 -17.21 -11.08
CA THR A 175 -12.30 -16.15 -10.72
C THR A 175 -13.15 -15.72 -11.93
N GLU A 176 -12.69 -15.93 -13.15
CA GLU A 176 -13.46 -15.62 -14.36
C GLU A 176 -14.74 -16.43 -14.45
N GLY A 177 -14.72 -17.73 -14.12
CA GLY A 177 -15.92 -18.57 -14.11
C GLY A 177 -16.98 -18.11 -13.10
N GLN A 178 -16.58 -17.54 -11.97
CA GLN A 178 -17.49 -17.10 -10.90
C GLN A 178 -17.90 -15.63 -11.00
N LEU A 179 -17.00 -14.80 -11.55
CA LEU A 179 -17.28 -13.38 -11.81
C LEU A 179 -17.94 -13.14 -13.15
N SER A 180 -18.00 -14.13 -14.04
CA SER A 180 -18.68 -14.02 -15.35
C SER A 180 -20.17 -13.69 -15.22
N PHE A 181 -20.79 -14.06 -14.10
CA PHE A 181 -22.19 -13.73 -13.79
C PHE A 181 -22.39 -12.29 -13.29
N LEU A 182 -21.34 -11.55 -12.95
CA LEU A 182 -21.43 -10.16 -12.52
C LEU A 182 -21.20 -9.21 -13.70
N PRO A 183 -21.98 -8.13 -13.81
CA PRO A 183 -21.68 -7.05 -14.77
C PRO A 183 -20.25 -6.55 -14.60
N GLU A 184 -19.59 -6.15 -15.69
CA GLU A 184 -18.19 -5.74 -15.68
C GLU A 184 -17.90 -4.58 -14.70
N GLU A 185 -18.84 -3.64 -14.57
CA GLU A 185 -18.75 -2.55 -13.60
C GLU A 185 -18.74 -3.05 -12.15
N ASP A 186 -19.55 -4.06 -11.84
CA ASP A 186 -19.63 -4.65 -10.52
C ASP A 186 -18.36 -5.46 -10.20
N ARG A 187 -17.78 -6.16 -11.19
CA ARG A 187 -16.47 -6.80 -11.06
C ARG A 187 -15.38 -5.80 -10.69
N LYS A 188 -15.29 -4.69 -11.40
CA LYS A 188 -14.30 -3.62 -11.12
C LYS A 188 -14.51 -3.01 -9.74
N ARG A 189 -15.75 -2.83 -9.29
CA ARG A 189 -16.07 -2.29 -7.96
C ARG A 189 -15.69 -3.25 -6.82
N CYS A 190 -15.95 -4.53 -6.98
CA CYS A 190 -15.62 -5.55 -5.99
C CYS A 190 -14.11 -5.78 -5.88
N LEU A 191 -13.40 -5.89 -6.99
CA LEU A 191 -12.00 -6.26 -7.05
C LEU A 191 -11.04 -5.11 -6.74
N SER A 192 -11.49 -3.85 -6.78
CA SER A 192 -10.64 -2.72 -6.43
C SER A 192 -10.65 -2.46 -4.92
N TYR A 193 -9.45 -2.22 -4.36
CA TYR A 193 -9.40 -1.72 -2.98
C TYR A 193 -10.02 -0.33 -2.88
N LYS A 194 -10.58 -0.02 -1.72
CA LYS A 194 -11.13 1.31 -1.36
C LYS A 194 -10.54 1.75 -0.03
N THR A 195 -10.53 3.06 0.19
CA THR A 195 -9.95 3.66 1.39
C THR A 195 -10.90 4.68 1.97
N SER A 196 -10.80 4.94 3.28
CA SER A 196 -11.44 6.11 3.88
C SER A 196 -10.85 7.41 3.32
N LYS A 197 -11.62 8.49 3.40
CA LYS A 197 -11.20 9.79 2.82
C LYS A 197 -10.16 10.52 3.66
N ASN A 198 -10.09 10.24 4.95
CA ASN A 198 -9.23 10.88 5.94
C ASN A 198 -7.83 10.28 6.05
N LEU A 199 -7.38 9.49 5.07
CA LEU A 199 -6.01 9.02 5.03
C LEU A 199 -5.07 10.12 4.52
N VAL A 200 -3.92 10.27 5.17
CA VAL A 200 -2.78 10.99 4.62
C VAL A 200 -2.32 10.26 3.35
N ARG A 201 -2.08 11.02 2.29
CA ARG A 201 -1.74 10.45 0.99
C ARG A 201 -0.22 10.51 0.75
N PRO A 202 0.36 9.56 -0.01
CA PRO A 202 1.77 9.62 -0.37
C PRO A 202 2.15 10.91 -1.11
N GLU A 203 1.21 11.53 -1.80
CA GLU A 203 1.37 12.80 -2.50
C GLU A 203 1.58 13.99 -1.54
N ASP A 204 1.08 13.89 -0.31
CA ASP A 204 1.18 14.95 0.71
C ASP A 204 2.60 15.01 1.33
N VAL A 205 3.33 13.90 1.25
CA VAL A 205 4.70 13.75 1.78
C VAL A 205 5.76 13.61 0.67
N PHE A 206 5.36 13.86 -0.56
CA PHE A 206 6.19 13.69 -1.73
C PHE A 206 7.08 14.92 -1.99
N ASN A 207 8.38 14.68 -2.17
CA ASN A 207 9.33 15.68 -2.66
C ASN A 207 10.04 15.18 -3.91
N LYS A 208 10.16 16.06 -4.90
CA LYS A 208 10.91 15.80 -6.13
C LYS A 208 12.07 16.76 -6.23
N ASP A 209 13.26 16.21 -6.12
CA ASP A 209 14.52 16.94 -6.24
C ASP A 209 15.16 16.67 -7.62
N CYS A 210 15.39 17.73 -8.37
CA CYS A 210 15.95 17.73 -9.73
C CYS A 210 17.30 18.44 -9.79
N GLU A 211 18.04 18.52 -8.67
CA GLU A 211 19.31 19.22 -8.62
C GLU A 211 20.35 18.61 -9.57
N LYS A 212 21.32 19.47 -9.99
CA LYS A 212 22.42 19.06 -10.88
C LYS A 212 23.31 17.95 -10.32
N LYS A 213 23.30 17.72 -9.00
CA LYS A 213 24.07 16.65 -8.35
C LYS A 213 23.65 15.23 -8.75
N TYR A 214 22.45 15.05 -9.32
CA TYR A 214 21.99 13.73 -9.78
C TYR A 214 22.39 13.48 -11.24
N SER A 215 23.69 13.39 -11.48
CA SER A 215 24.29 13.09 -12.77
C SER A 215 24.42 11.58 -13.02
N HIS A 216 24.89 11.19 -14.21
CA HIS A 216 25.27 9.81 -14.49
C HIS A 216 26.34 9.27 -13.55
N TRP A 217 27.30 10.11 -13.15
CA TRP A 217 28.33 9.75 -12.17
C TRP A 217 27.74 9.45 -10.80
N THR A 218 26.80 10.25 -10.35
CA THR A 218 26.07 10.02 -9.09
C THR A 218 25.35 8.69 -9.12
N MET A 219 24.67 8.38 -10.22
CA MET A 219 23.96 7.10 -10.38
C MET A 219 24.92 5.91 -10.42
N ARG A 220 26.05 6.04 -11.11
CA ARG A 220 27.07 4.99 -11.17
C ARG A 220 27.61 4.69 -9.78
N ARG A 221 28.00 5.71 -9.03
CA ARG A 221 28.48 5.54 -7.64
C ARG A 221 27.41 4.92 -6.74
N LEU A 222 26.16 5.34 -6.87
CA LEU A 222 25.05 4.78 -6.09
C LEU A 222 24.84 3.28 -6.38
N ILE A 223 25.05 2.85 -7.62
CA ILE A 223 24.94 1.43 -8.02
C ILE A 223 26.14 0.63 -7.54
N GLU A 224 27.35 1.17 -7.63
CA GLU A 224 28.61 0.49 -7.28
C GLU A 224 28.85 0.45 -5.77
N GLU A 225 28.63 1.55 -5.07
CA GLU A 225 28.96 1.72 -3.64
C GLU A 225 27.71 1.48 -2.75
N GLY A 226 26.52 1.53 -3.31
CA GLY A 226 25.27 1.57 -2.55
C GLY A 226 24.96 2.94 -1.93
N PRO A 227 23.76 3.13 -1.40
CA PRO A 227 23.39 4.35 -0.68
C PRO A 227 23.98 4.35 0.72
N LYS A 228 24.25 5.57 1.24
CA LYS A 228 24.59 5.79 2.64
C LYS A 228 23.33 6.16 3.41
N PRO A 229 23.04 5.50 4.53
CA PRO A 229 21.85 5.82 5.31
C PRO A 229 21.97 7.19 5.96
N LYS A 230 20.83 7.84 6.18
CA LYS A 230 20.72 9.03 7.01
C LYS A 230 21.06 8.65 8.45
N GLU A 231 21.61 9.60 9.22
CA GLU A 231 21.88 9.40 10.65
C GLU A 231 20.63 8.95 11.40
N GLY A 232 20.76 7.91 12.22
CA GLY A 232 19.65 7.29 12.92
C GLY A 232 18.74 6.39 12.06
N TYR A 233 19.13 6.08 10.82
CA TYR A 233 18.40 5.18 9.91
C TYR A 233 19.31 4.05 9.43
N TYR A 234 18.70 2.95 9.00
CA TYR A 234 19.40 1.89 8.25
C TYR A 234 18.68 1.66 6.92
N ILE A 235 19.39 1.08 5.97
CA ILE A 235 18.83 0.72 4.66
C ILE A 235 18.28 -0.68 4.73
N ASP A 236 16.99 -0.83 4.41
CA ASP A 236 16.41 -2.15 4.18
C ASP A 236 16.97 -2.72 2.87
N LYS A 237 17.89 -3.67 2.98
CA LYS A 237 18.55 -4.32 1.82
C LYS A 237 17.54 -5.01 0.90
N ASN A 238 16.43 -5.51 1.45
CA ASN A 238 15.38 -6.18 0.66
C ASN A 238 14.55 -5.19 -0.17
N SER A 239 14.58 -3.91 0.17
CA SER A 239 13.90 -2.85 -0.57
C SER A 239 14.66 -2.36 -1.79
N ILE A 240 15.96 -2.71 -1.92
CA ILE A 240 16.80 -2.23 -3.01
C ILE A 240 16.32 -2.80 -4.33
N ARG A 241 15.98 -1.90 -5.25
CA ARG A 241 15.59 -2.21 -6.63
C ARG A 241 16.44 -1.35 -7.56
N THR A 242 17.25 -2.00 -8.39
CA THR A 242 18.10 -1.33 -9.39
C THR A 242 18.04 -2.05 -10.72
N GLY A 243 18.36 -1.37 -11.79
CA GLY A 243 18.40 -1.94 -13.12
C GLY A 243 18.39 -0.88 -14.21
N ILE A 244 18.23 -1.33 -15.43
CA ILE A 244 18.14 -0.48 -16.63
C ILE A 244 16.68 -0.47 -17.09
N ASN A 245 16.11 0.71 -17.23
CA ASN A 245 14.80 0.88 -17.81
C ASN A 245 14.85 0.57 -19.32
N LYS A 246 14.16 -0.47 -19.74
CA LYS A 246 14.19 -0.99 -21.13
C LYS A 246 13.75 0.05 -22.17
N TYR A 247 12.94 1.04 -21.79
CA TYR A 247 12.42 2.06 -22.71
C TYR A 247 13.32 3.26 -22.85
N THR A 248 14.10 3.58 -21.81
CA THR A 248 14.98 4.74 -21.80
C THR A 248 16.45 4.37 -21.95
N GLY A 249 16.80 3.08 -21.77
CA GLY A 249 18.18 2.62 -21.70
C GLY A 249 18.96 3.18 -20.52
N LYS A 250 18.28 3.81 -19.55
CA LYS A 250 18.88 4.47 -18.40
C LYS A 250 18.66 3.71 -17.11
N SER A 251 19.65 3.75 -16.23
CA SER A 251 19.58 3.10 -14.93
C SER A 251 18.52 3.76 -14.03
N TYR A 252 18.02 3.00 -13.07
CA TYR A 252 17.21 3.48 -11.95
C TYR A 252 17.70 2.83 -10.66
N TYR A 253 17.43 3.49 -9.54
CA TYR A 253 17.75 2.98 -8.21
C TYR A 253 16.66 3.36 -7.23
N GLN A 254 16.23 2.42 -6.39
CA GLN A 254 15.20 2.63 -5.38
C GLN A 254 15.59 1.88 -4.12
N TYR A 255 15.32 2.48 -2.97
CA TYR A 255 15.55 1.87 -1.67
C TYR A 255 14.70 2.55 -0.59
N THR A 256 14.59 1.89 0.54
CA THR A 256 13.89 2.37 1.73
C THR A 256 14.88 2.48 2.88
N GLU A 257 14.82 3.59 3.57
CA GLU A 257 15.47 3.79 4.88
C GLU A 257 14.43 3.61 5.98
N ILE A 258 14.83 2.94 7.05
CA ILE A 258 14.00 2.71 8.23
C ILE A 258 14.75 3.27 9.44
N LYS A 259 14.05 4.03 10.27
CA LYS A 259 14.61 4.61 11.48
C LYS A 259 15.04 3.53 12.45
N LEU A 260 16.22 3.69 13.02
CA LEU A 260 16.69 2.87 14.13
C LEU A 260 15.84 3.25 15.36
N ASN A 261 14.79 2.50 15.63
CA ASN A 261 14.04 2.68 16.87
C ASN A 261 14.81 1.96 17.98
N ASN A 262 15.28 2.69 18.96
CA ASN A 262 15.66 2.13 20.25
C ASN A 262 14.38 1.71 21.00
N ARG A 263 13.72 0.67 20.49
CA ARG A 263 12.47 0.14 21.06
C ARG A 263 12.62 -0.36 22.51
N TRP A 264 13.84 -0.53 22.98
CA TRP A 264 14.12 -0.94 24.36
C TRP A 264 14.09 0.20 25.37
N GLU A 265 14.30 1.46 24.95
CA GLU A 265 14.27 2.62 25.86
C GLU A 265 12.86 3.16 26.16
N THR A 266 11.85 2.83 25.36
CA THR A 266 10.47 3.29 25.58
C THR A 266 9.66 2.34 26.44
N ALA A 267 9.99 1.04 26.50
CA ALA A 267 9.29 0.07 27.34
C ALA A 267 9.63 0.24 28.84
N GLU A 268 10.83 0.70 29.20
CA GLU A 268 11.22 0.94 30.59
C GLU A 268 10.67 2.24 31.18
N LYS A 269 10.17 3.17 30.36
CA LYS A 269 9.59 4.44 30.85
C LYS A 269 8.09 4.42 31.05
N GLU A 270 7.37 3.43 30.53
CA GLU A 270 5.93 3.28 30.72
C GLU A 270 5.55 2.39 31.92
N ASP A 271 6.51 1.61 32.47
CA ASP A 271 6.27 0.76 33.65
C ASP A 271 6.64 1.42 34.99
N CYS A 272 7.10 2.68 34.99
CA CYS A 272 7.44 3.44 36.21
C CYS A 272 6.64 4.72 36.37
N GLY A 273 5.38 4.78 35.92
CA GLY A 273 4.50 5.91 36.08
C GLY A 273 3.14 5.54 36.69
#